data_ab209e247e8df21366e6d0cadcf2db2a
#
_entry.id   ab209e247e8df21366e6d0cadcf2db2a
#
_cell.length_a   1.000
_cell.length_b   1.000
_cell.length_c   1.000
_cell.angle_alpha   90.00
_cell.angle_beta   90.00
_cell.angle_gamma   90.00
#
_symmetry.space_group_name_H-M   'P 1'
#
loop_
_entity.id
_entity.type
_entity.pdbx_description
1 polymer ?
#
loop_
_entity_poly.entity_id
_entity_poly.type
_entity_poly.pdbx_seq_one_letter_code
_entity_poly.pdbx_strand_id
1 'polypeptide(L)' 'MGITVGMKGVAETLCEREDTAKEVGSGDLLVYATPCMVALMEGAACDAVAEGLEEGQTTVGIALNIE' A
#
# COMPACT_ATOMS: atom_id res chain seq x y z
N MET A 1 17.49 -12.09 -11.59
CA MET A 1 16.57 -12.66 -10.58
C MET A 1 15.19 -12.15 -10.85
N GLY A 2 14.18 -12.88 -10.49
CA GLY A 2 12.79 -12.49 -10.66
C GLY A 2 12.08 -12.37 -9.33
N ILE A 3 10.78 -12.16 -9.40
CA ILE A 3 9.90 -12.14 -8.23
C ILE A 3 9.62 -13.57 -7.80
N THR A 4 9.76 -13.85 -6.51
CA THR A 4 9.56 -15.18 -5.94
C THR A 4 8.56 -15.13 -4.79
N VAL A 5 7.90 -16.26 -4.53
CA VAL A 5 7.00 -16.39 -3.37
C VAL A 5 7.82 -16.26 -2.10
N GLY A 6 7.28 -15.54 -1.13
CA GLY A 6 7.92 -15.32 0.17
C GLY A 6 8.69 -14.01 0.29
N MET A 7 8.79 -13.23 -0.78
CA MET A 7 9.35 -11.88 -0.69
C MET A 7 8.49 -11.03 0.24
N LYS A 8 9.14 -10.20 1.05
CA LYS A 8 8.46 -9.37 2.06
C LYS A 8 8.85 -7.92 1.92
N GLY A 9 7.91 -7.04 2.23
CA GLY A 9 8.13 -5.61 2.33
C GLY A 9 7.32 -5.04 3.48
N VAL A 10 7.80 -3.93 4.02
CA VAL A 10 7.15 -3.25 5.13
C VAL A 10 7.04 -1.77 4.78
N ALA A 11 5.89 -1.19 5.06
CA ALA A 11 5.69 0.25 4.97
C ALA A 11 4.98 0.72 6.23
N GLU A 12 5.43 1.85 6.76
CA GLU A 12 4.89 2.45 7.97
C GLU A 12 4.59 3.92 7.73
N THR A 13 3.55 4.40 8.39
CA THR A 13 3.24 5.83 8.40
C THR A 13 2.56 6.18 9.71
N LEU A 14 2.66 7.46 10.09
CA LEU A 14 1.87 7.97 11.19
C LEU A 14 0.53 8.44 10.62
N CYS A 15 -0.57 7.95 11.19
CA CYS A 15 -1.90 8.41 10.79
C CYS A 15 -2.10 9.84 11.29
N GLU A 16 -2.14 10.78 10.38
CA GLU A 16 -2.41 12.19 10.68
C GLU A 16 -3.86 12.52 10.34
N ARG A 17 -4.31 13.71 10.71
CA ARG A 17 -5.70 14.10 10.51
C ARG A 17 -6.14 14.01 9.05
N GLU A 18 -5.29 14.42 8.12
CA GLU A 18 -5.57 14.39 6.68
C GLU A 18 -5.67 12.97 6.11
N ASP A 19 -5.25 11.96 6.87
CA ASP A 19 -5.33 10.55 6.48
C ASP A 19 -6.60 9.87 6.99
N THR A 20 -7.47 10.61 7.68
CA THR A 20 -8.69 10.04 8.24
C THR A 20 -9.79 9.94 7.21
N ALA A 21 -10.70 9.00 7.42
CA ALA A 21 -11.83 8.78 6.53
C ALA A 21 -12.66 10.05 6.33
N LYS A 22 -12.85 10.84 7.38
CA LYS A 22 -13.60 12.08 7.31
C LYS A 22 -12.94 13.10 6.39
N GLU A 23 -11.65 13.31 6.53
CA GLU A 23 -10.90 14.30 5.74
C GLU A 23 -10.71 13.84 4.29
N VAL A 24 -10.53 12.57 4.06
CA VAL A 24 -10.39 11.98 2.72
C VAL A 24 -11.73 11.89 1.99
N GLY A 25 -12.83 11.93 2.75
CA GLY A 25 -14.17 11.83 2.17
C GLY A 25 -14.67 10.41 1.99
N SER A 26 -14.01 9.42 2.61
CA SER A 26 -14.41 8.02 2.51
C SER A 26 -15.29 7.56 3.67
N GLY A 27 -15.65 8.45 4.57
CA GLY A 27 -16.52 8.17 5.72
C GLY A 27 -16.64 9.39 6.61
N ASP A 28 -17.36 9.24 7.72
CA ASP A 28 -17.66 10.35 8.64
C ASP A 28 -16.82 10.33 9.91
N LEU A 29 -15.95 9.32 10.08
CA LEU A 29 -15.20 9.12 11.31
C LEU A 29 -13.75 9.58 11.17
N LEU A 30 -13.17 10.02 12.29
CA LEU A 30 -11.76 10.38 12.37
C LEU A 30 -10.92 9.12 12.67
N VAL A 31 -10.98 8.16 11.76
CA VAL A 31 -10.18 6.94 11.78
C VAL A 31 -9.39 6.86 10.49
N TYR A 32 -8.31 6.06 10.47
CA TYR A 32 -7.47 5.95 9.28
C TYR A 32 -8.30 5.51 8.07
N ALA A 33 -8.19 6.26 6.99
CA ALA A 33 -9.00 6.00 5.79
C ALA A 33 -8.57 4.71 5.11
N THR A 34 -9.55 3.87 4.73
CA THR A 34 -9.28 2.64 3.98
C THR A 34 -8.46 2.90 2.70
N PRO A 35 -8.75 3.92 1.88
CA PRO A 35 -7.91 4.20 0.72
C PRO A 35 -6.44 4.48 1.07
N CYS A 36 -6.18 5.15 2.19
CA CYS A 36 -4.82 5.42 2.65
C CYS A 36 -4.14 4.14 3.11
N MET A 37 -4.87 3.26 3.78
CA MET A 37 -4.36 1.96 4.20
C MET A 37 -4.01 1.09 2.99
N VAL A 38 -4.87 1.08 1.97
CA VAL A 38 -4.64 0.35 0.72
C VAL A 38 -3.37 0.87 0.04
N ALA A 39 -3.21 2.19 -0.06
CA ALA A 39 -2.03 2.80 -0.66
C ALA A 39 -0.75 2.38 0.08
N LEU A 40 -0.80 2.35 1.41
CA LEU A 40 0.32 1.92 2.24
C LEU A 40 0.65 0.44 1.99
N MET A 41 -0.36 -0.42 1.90
CA MET A 41 -0.18 -1.85 1.60
C MET A 41 0.41 -2.06 0.21
N GLU A 42 -0.06 -1.30 -0.77
CA GLU A 42 0.47 -1.37 -2.13
C GLU A 42 1.94 -0.92 -2.19
N GLY A 43 2.28 0.12 -1.42
CA GLY A 43 3.66 0.56 -1.28
C GLY A 43 4.56 -0.51 -0.68
N ALA A 44 4.08 -1.20 0.35
CA ALA A 44 4.79 -2.31 0.96
C ALA A 44 4.98 -3.46 -0.04
N ALA A 45 3.97 -3.75 -0.84
CA ALA A 45 4.06 -4.79 -1.86
C ALA A 45 5.09 -4.42 -2.95
N CYS A 46 5.13 -3.17 -3.37
CA CYS A 46 6.13 -2.70 -4.32
C CYS A 46 7.54 -2.85 -3.75
N ASP A 47 7.72 -2.50 -2.48
CA ASP A 47 9.00 -2.65 -1.79
C ASP A 47 9.43 -4.13 -1.73
N ALA A 48 8.47 -5.01 -1.44
CA ALA A 48 8.73 -6.44 -1.33
C ALA A 48 9.33 -7.05 -2.60
N VAL A 49 8.93 -6.55 -3.77
CA VAL A 49 9.35 -7.14 -5.06
C VAL A 49 10.38 -6.29 -5.80
N ALA A 50 10.77 -5.14 -5.25
CA ALA A 50 11.65 -4.18 -5.93
C ALA A 50 12.96 -4.81 -6.40
N GLU A 51 13.57 -5.65 -5.58
CA GLU A 51 14.83 -6.31 -5.92
C GLU A 51 14.69 -7.39 -7.02
N GLY A 52 13.47 -7.88 -7.22
CA GLY A 52 13.19 -8.86 -8.28
C GLY A 52 12.91 -8.24 -9.64
N LEU A 53 12.80 -6.91 -9.72
CA LEU A 53 12.52 -6.20 -10.95
C LEU A 53 13.82 -5.83 -11.67
N GLU A 54 13.77 -5.92 -12.99
CA GLU A 54 14.90 -5.48 -13.84
C GLU A 54 14.76 -3.99 -14.16
N GLU A 55 15.83 -3.40 -14.63
CA GLU A 55 15.84 -2.00 -15.04
C GLU A 55 14.73 -1.75 -16.06
N GLY A 56 13.97 -0.70 -15.85
CA GLY A 56 12.85 -0.33 -16.71
C GLY A 56 11.55 -1.06 -16.40
N GLN A 57 11.54 -1.99 -15.46
CA GLN A 57 10.34 -2.69 -15.03
C GLN A 57 9.71 -2.03 -13.81
N THR A 58 8.41 -2.14 -13.70
CA THR A 58 7.65 -1.71 -12.53
C THR A 58 6.49 -2.67 -12.29
N THR A 59 5.81 -2.48 -11.18
CA THR A 59 4.65 -3.30 -10.82
C THR A 59 3.51 -2.42 -10.35
N VAL A 60 2.29 -2.90 -10.55
CA VAL A 60 1.07 -2.24 -10.05
C VAL A 60 0.14 -3.31 -9.48
N GLY A 61 -0.61 -2.92 -8.45
CA GLY A 61 -1.66 -3.78 -7.92
C GLY A 61 -2.88 -3.74 -8.85
N ILE A 62 -3.50 -4.88 -9.09
CA ILE A 62 -4.69 -4.99 -9.95
C ILE A 62 -5.91 -5.50 -9.19
N ALA A 63 -5.72 -6.05 -8.01
CA ALA A 63 -6.83 -6.53 -7.19
C ALA A 63 -6.42 -6.57 -5.72
N LEU A 64 -7.37 -6.26 -4.85
CA LEU A 64 -7.16 -6.28 -3.41
C LEU A 64 -8.49 -6.60 -2.75
N ASN A 65 -8.47 -7.45 -1.72
CA ASN A 65 -9.65 -7.80 -0.93
C ASN A 65 -9.36 -7.53 0.55
N ILE A 66 -10.19 -6.69 1.16
CA ILE A 66 -10.07 -6.30 2.57
C ILE A 66 -11.42 -6.54 3.25
N GLU A 67 -11.36 -7.17 4.41
CA GLU A 67 -12.55 -7.38 5.26
C GLU A 67 -12.40 -6.67 6.60
#